data_e63418ddee7b426b4505823c8dc17f87
#
_entry.id   e63418ddee7b426b4505823c8dc17f87
#
_cell.length_a   1.000
_cell.length_b   1.000
_cell.length_c   1.000
_cell.angle_alpha   90.00
_cell.angle_beta   90.00
_cell.angle_gamma   90.00
#
_symmetry.space_group_name_H-M   'P 1'
#
loop_
_entity.id
_entity.type
_entity.pdbx_description
1 polymer ?
#
loop_
_entity_poly.entity_id
_entity_poly.type
_entity_poly.pdbx_seq_one_letter_code
_entity_poly.pdbx_strand_id
1 'polypeptide(L)'
;NDEWKDEQYRQYISFKAPIKDKDNGVTPIYVRYNPDGKVRYQLPVIVSGSTTNEQDIDVHVALYEDTLEILNRERFSGRTDLWYTLLEEDKYEFPEIVHIPAGTCVEQLNIDFDLRGINMTDKWVLPLTIVDDASYNYQGHPRKNYAKALLRVIPFNDYSGSYSTSTMEVYIRNANGSTDNKPMVTNNRTAYVVDNN
;
A
#
# COMPACT_ATOMS: atom_id res chain seq x y z
N ASN A 1 -32.98 -23.43 -18.13
CA ASN A 1 -31.61 -23.27 -18.66
C ASN A 1 -31.09 -21.82 -18.61
N ASP A 2 -31.65 -20.96 -17.74
CA ASP A 2 -31.20 -19.57 -17.60
C ASP A 2 -30.14 -19.39 -16.49
N GLU A 3 -29.93 -20.40 -15.63
CA GLU A 3 -28.94 -20.35 -14.55
C GLU A 3 -27.50 -20.14 -15.06
N TRP A 4 -27.18 -20.63 -16.25
CA TRP A 4 -25.85 -20.44 -16.86
C TRP A 4 -25.61 -19.05 -17.42
N LYS A 5 -26.66 -18.28 -17.67
CA LYS A 5 -26.53 -16.90 -18.16
C LYS A 5 -26.20 -15.93 -17.03
N ASP A 6 -26.77 -16.13 -15.85
CA ASP A 6 -26.55 -15.26 -14.70
C ASP A 6 -25.14 -15.42 -14.11
N GLU A 7 -24.55 -16.61 -14.18
CA GLU A 7 -23.16 -16.81 -13.72
C GLU A 7 -22.10 -16.29 -14.70
N GLN A 8 -22.41 -16.24 -15.99
CA GLN A 8 -21.45 -15.78 -17.01
C GLN A 8 -21.23 -14.26 -17.01
N TYR A 9 -22.13 -13.49 -16.41
CA TYR A 9 -22.10 -12.03 -16.45
C TYR A 9 -21.85 -11.35 -15.10
N ARG A 10 -21.50 -12.13 -14.08
CA ARG A 10 -21.16 -11.56 -12.78
C ARG A 10 -19.90 -10.73 -12.90
N GLN A 11 -20.06 -9.43 -12.67
CA GLN A 11 -18.93 -8.51 -12.66
C GLN A 11 -18.28 -8.52 -11.27
N TYR A 12 -16.96 -8.70 -11.26
CA TYR A 12 -16.16 -8.67 -10.06
C TYR A 12 -15.45 -7.34 -9.93
N ILE A 13 -15.38 -6.86 -8.70
CA ILE A 13 -14.65 -5.64 -8.37
C ILE A 13 -13.30 -6.00 -7.75
N SER A 14 -12.27 -5.32 -8.17
CA SER A 14 -10.91 -5.48 -7.66
C SER A 14 -10.18 -4.14 -7.48
N PHE A 15 -9.19 -4.13 -6.57
CA PHE A 15 -8.20 -3.07 -6.53
C PHE A 15 -7.09 -3.34 -7.54
N LYS A 16 -6.59 -2.29 -8.18
CA LYS A 16 -5.32 -2.36 -8.92
C LYS A 16 -4.15 -2.13 -7.95
N ALA A 17 -3.89 -3.12 -7.12
CA ALA A 17 -2.82 -3.11 -6.13
C ALA A 17 -1.95 -4.36 -6.33
N PRO A 18 -0.98 -4.34 -7.27
CA PRO A 18 -0.19 -5.51 -7.61
C PRO A 18 0.67 -5.96 -6.43
N ILE A 19 0.53 -7.22 -6.06
CA ILE A 19 1.34 -7.87 -5.04
C ILE A 19 2.55 -8.49 -5.72
N LYS A 20 3.73 -8.19 -5.19
CA LYS A 20 4.99 -8.82 -5.59
C LYS A 20 5.50 -9.69 -4.44
N ASP A 21 5.96 -10.89 -4.75
CA ASP A 21 6.48 -11.81 -3.74
C ASP A 21 7.61 -11.20 -2.91
N LYS A 22 8.46 -10.40 -3.55
CA LYS A 22 9.55 -9.68 -2.88
C LYS A 22 9.09 -8.66 -1.83
N ASP A 23 7.85 -8.21 -1.90
CA ASP A 23 7.27 -7.19 -1.02
C ASP A 23 6.46 -7.82 0.13
N ASN A 24 6.64 -9.11 0.39
CA ASN A 24 5.98 -9.87 1.48
C ASN A 24 4.44 -9.83 1.46
N GLY A 25 3.84 -9.63 0.30
CA GLY A 25 2.38 -9.58 0.17
C GLY A 25 1.75 -8.20 0.38
N VAL A 26 2.55 -7.16 0.58
CA VAL A 26 2.09 -5.77 0.59
C VAL A 26 2.36 -5.10 -0.74
N THR A 27 1.59 -4.05 -1.04
CA THR A 27 1.80 -3.20 -2.22
C THR A 27 2.48 -1.90 -1.76
N PRO A 28 3.76 -1.68 -2.07
CA PRO A 28 4.40 -0.43 -1.72
C PRO A 28 3.82 0.71 -2.57
N ILE A 29 3.42 1.78 -1.89
CA ILE A 29 3.02 3.04 -2.52
C ILE A 29 3.96 4.15 -2.06
N TYR A 30 4.45 4.94 -3.01
CA TYR A 30 5.35 6.04 -2.74
C TYR A 30 4.55 7.33 -2.76
N VAL A 31 4.54 8.03 -1.64
CA VAL A 31 3.80 9.28 -1.46
C VAL A 31 4.76 10.42 -1.14
N ARG A 32 4.59 11.54 -1.83
CA ARG A 32 5.47 12.70 -1.60
C ARG A 32 5.21 13.29 -0.22
N TYR A 33 6.28 13.44 0.56
CA TYR A 33 6.23 14.14 1.84
C TYR A 33 6.30 15.65 1.62
N ASN A 34 5.14 16.28 1.51
CA ASN A 34 5.03 17.73 1.33
C ASN A 34 5.27 18.47 2.66
N PRO A 35 5.61 19.79 2.63
CA PRO A 35 5.85 20.57 3.84
C PRO A 35 4.67 20.60 4.82
N ASP A 36 3.42 20.54 4.32
CA ASP A 36 2.21 20.42 5.12
C ASP A 36 1.86 18.99 5.53
N GLY A 37 2.66 18.00 5.09
CA GLY A 37 2.45 16.58 5.34
C GLY A 37 1.29 15.95 4.55
N LYS A 38 0.57 16.73 3.76
CA LYS A 38 -0.64 16.27 3.08
C LYS A 38 -0.36 15.82 1.65
N VAL A 39 -0.89 14.66 1.30
CA VAL A 39 -0.75 14.09 -0.05
C VAL A 39 -1.94 13.19 -0.37
N ARG A 40 -2.39 13.22 -1.62
CA ARG A 40 -3.42 12.32 -2.14
C ARG A 40 -2.79 11.19 -2.94
N TYR A 41 -3.24 9.98 -2.68
CA TYR A 41 -2.96 8.80 -3.50
C TYR A 41 -4.26 8.30 -4.13
N GLN A 42 -4.22 7.96 -5.42
CA GLN A 42 -5.37 7.43 -6.16
C GLN A 42 -5.18 5.94 -6.40
N LEU A 43 -6.03 5.13 -5.77
CA LEU A 43 -6.04 3.67 -5.96
C LEU A 43 -7.13 3.31 -6.96
N PRO A 44 -6.80 2.73 -8.12
CA PRO A 44 -7.80 2.32 -9.08
C PRO A 44 -8.66 1.16 -8.56
N VAL A 45 -9.97 1.31 -8.70
CA VAL A 45 -10.98 0.27 -8.48
C VAL A 45 -11.51 -0.15 -9.84
N ILE A 46 -11.45 -1.44 -10.14
CA ILE A 46 -11.67 -1.98 -11.48
C ILE A 46 -12.87 -2.91 -11.46
N VAL A 47 -13.75 -2.74 -12.45
CA VAL A 47 -14.78 -3.72 -12.79
C VAL A 47 -14.17 -4.71 -13.78
N SER A 48 -14.04 -5.97 -13.36
CA SER A 48 -13.52 -7.05 -14.19
C SER A 48 -14.66 -7.90 -14.76
N GLY A 49 -14.48 -8.35 -15.98
CA GLY A 49 -15.45 -9.18 -16.71
C GLY A 49 -15.21 -9.09 -18.21
N SER A 50 -15.84 -9.98 -18.96
CA SER A 50 -15.72 -10.02 -20.42
C SER A 50 -16.64 -9.03 -21.14
N THR A 51 -17.52 -8.35 -20.41
CA THR A 51 -18.49 -7.40 -20.96
C THR A 51 -18.27 -6.00 -20.40
N THR A 52 -18.72 -5.00 -21.13
CA THR A 52 -18.74 -3.62 -20.66
C THR A 52 -19.66 -3.50 -19.44
N ASN A 53 -19.27 -2.70 -18.46
CA ASN A 53 -20.14 -2.38 -17.33
C ASN A 53 -21.38 -1.61 -17.81
N GLU A 54 -22.55 -2.19 -17.65
CA GLU A 54 -23.83 -1.60 -18.08
C GLU A 54 -24.61 -0.96 -16.93
N GLN A 55 -24.09 -1.03 -15.70
CA GLN A 55 -24.78 -0.58 -14.50
C GLN A 55 -23.93 0.43 -13.74
N ASP A 56 -24.61 1.35 -13.06
CA ASP A 56 -24.00 2.14 -12.01
C ASP A 56 -23.70 1.25 -10.82
N ILE A 57 -22.46 1.30 -10.31
CA ILE A 57 -22.01 0.48 -9.20
C ILE A 57 -21.48 1.39 -8.10
N ASP A 58 -22.03 1.26 -6.89
CA ASP A 58 -21.49 1.87 -5.69
C ASP A 58 -20.67 0.84 -4.93
N VAL A 59 -19.35 0.91 -5.09
CA VAL A 59 -18.42 -0.02 -4.45
C VAL A 59 -18.14 0.45 -3.03
N HIS A 60 -18.45 -0.39 -2.06
CA HIS A 60 -18.16 -0.14 -0.65
C HIS A 60 -16.74 -0.60 -0.30
N VAL A 61 -15.98 0.29 0.31
CA VAL A 61 -14.60 0.06 0.74
C VAL A 61 -14.50 0.27 2.24
N ALA A 62 -13.79 -0.60 2.91
CA ALA A 62 -13.58 -0.52 4.35
C ALA A 62 -12.14 -0.87 4.73
N LEU A 63 -11.74 -0.48 5.94
CA LEU A 63 -10.55 -0.97 6.61
C LEU A 63 -10.76 -2.43 7.02
N TYR A 64 -9.71 -3.26 6.86
CA TYR A 64 -9.76 -4.67 7.26
C TYR A 64 -8.45 -5.10 7.92
N GLU A 65 -8.35 -4.86 9.20
CA GLU A 65 -7.13 -5.04 10.00
C GLU A 65 -6.68 -6.51 10.12
N ASP A 66 -7.62 -7.44 10.17
CA ASP A 66 -7.34 -8.88 10.31
C ASP A 66 -6.39 -9.40 9.22
N THR A 67 -6.49 -8.84 8.01
CA THR A 67 -5.59 -9.23 6.91
C THR A 67 -4.14 -8.89 7.21
N LEU A 68 -3.89 -7.74 7.86
CA LEU A 68 -2.54 -7.32 8.23
C LEU A 68 -1.99 -8.20 9.35
N GLU A 69 -2.80 -8.52 10.34
CA GLU A 69 -2.41 -9.40 11.45
C GLU A 69 -2.05 -10.80 10.95
N ILE A 70 -2.88 -11.37 10.09
CA ILE A 70 -2.63 -12.68 9.47
C ILE A 70 -1.32 -12.65 8.67
N LEU A 71 -1.11 -11.62 7.86
CA LEU A 71 0.12 -11.47 7.07
C LEU A 71 1.36 -11.41 7.96
N ASN A 72 1.34 -10.61 9.03
CA ASN A 72 2.45 -10.49 9.95
C ASN A 72 2.80 -11.84 10.60
N ARG A 73 1.80 -12.58 11.04
CA ARG A 73 1.99 -13.91 11.65
C ARG A 73 2.53 -14.92 10.66
N GLU A 74 2.00 -14.95 9.44
CA GLU A 74 2.42 -15.89 8.40
C GLU A 74 3.84 -15.62 7.89
N ARG A 75 4.23 -14.34 7.77
CA ARG A 75 5.52 -13.95 7.18
C ARG A 75 6.66 -13.86 8.18
N PHE A 76 6.36 -13.41 9.38
CA PHE A 76 7.40 -13.08 10.37
C PHE A 76 7.30 -13.90 11.65
N SER A 77 6.24 -14.71 11.81
CA SER A 77 6.01 -15.52 13.02
C SER A 77 6.14 -14.69 14.31
N GLY A 78 6.97 -15.12 15.25
CA GLY A 78 7.24 -14.41 16.51
C GLY A 78 8.20 -13.20 16.40
N ARG A 79 8.72 -12.88 15.21
CA ARG A 79 9.61 -11.74 14.98
C ARG A 79 8.79 -10.45 14.84
N THR A 80 8.22 -10.00 15.96
CA THR A 80 7.38 -8.79 16.01
C THR A 80 8.14 -7.52 15.65
N ASP A 81 9.46 -7.52 15.77
CA ASP A 81 10.36 -6.46 15.31
C ASP A 81 10.33 -6.25 13.79
N LEU A 82 9.89 -7.26 13.03
CA LEU A 82 9.76 -7.20 11.56
C LEU A 82 8.33 -6.92 11.10
N TRP A 83 7.36 -6.89 11.97
CA TRP A 83 5.96 -6.73 11.63
C TRP A 83 5.69 -5.37 10.96
N TYR A 84 4.75 -5.37 10.05
CA TYR A 84 4.16 -4.14 9.56
C TYR A 84 3.22 -3.55 10.60
N THR A 85 3.19 -2.23 10.67
CA THR A 85 2.39 -1.47 11.64
C THR A 85 1.15 -0.91 10.95
N LEU A 86 -0.01 -1.07 11.58
CA LEU A 86 -1.25 -0.46 11.11
C LEU A 86 -1.12 1.06 11.11
N LEU A 87 -1.44 1.70 9.97
CA LEU A 87 -1.44 3.16 9.87
C LEU A 87 -2.49 3.75 10.81
N GLU A 88 -2.11 4.74 11.59
CA GLU A 88 -2.97 5.42 12.56
C GLU A 88 -4.16 6.11 11.88
N GLU A 89 -5.33 6.09 12.50
CA GLU A 89 -6.60 6.60 11.92
C GLU A 89 -6.54 8.09 11.57
N ASP A 90 -5.78 8.88 12.29
CA ASP A 90 -5.61 10.31 12.04
C ASP A 90 -4.67 10.65 10.86
N LYS A 91 -4.05 9.63 10.25
CA LYS A 91 -3.08 9.77 9.17
C LYS A 91 -3.67 9.58 7.79
N TYR A 92 -4.92 9.16 7.69
CA TYR A 92 -5.57 8.94 6.39
C TYR A 92 -7.07 9.21 6.44
N GLU A 93 -7.62 9.51 5.28
CA GLU A 93 -9.05 9.61 5.03
C GLU A 93 -9.35 9.09 3.63
N PHE A 94 -10.42 8.31 3.48
CA PHE A 94 -10.92 7.86 2.19
C PHE A 94 -12.44 7.75 2.21
N PRO A 95 -13.13 7.90 1.05
CA PRO A 95 -14.58 7.72 0.98
C PRO A 95 -14.93 6.24 1.13
N GLU A 96 -16.02 5.95 1.86
CA GLU A 96 -16.53 4.59 2.02
C GLU A 96 -17.13 4.01 0.74
N ILE A 97 -17.50 4.87 -0.22
CA ILE A 97 -18.14 4.48 -1.47
C ILE A 97 -17.38 5.08 -2.65
N VAL A 98 -17.09 4.22 -3.63
CA VAL A 98 -16.58 4.61 -4.95
C VAL A 98 -17.68 4.37 -5.98
N HIS A 99 -18.18 5.43 -6.58
CA HIS A 99 -19.20 5.34 -7.62
C HIS A 99 -18.56 5.09 -8.98
N ILE A 100 -18.91 3.96 -9.61
CA ILE A 100 -18.48 3.59 -10.95
C ILE A 100 -19.68 3.70 -11.89
N PRO A 101 -19.73 4.74 -12.76
CA PRO A 101 -20.83 4.91 -13.67
C PRO A 101 -20.92 3.78 -14.70
N ALA A 102 -22.14 3.51 -15.18
CA ALA A 102 -22.34 2.64 -16.33
C ALA A 102 -21.51 3.14 -17.53
N GLY A 103 -20.92 2.21 -18.26
CA GLY A 103 -20.04 2.51 -19.38
C GLY A 103 -18.57 2.71 -19.00
N THR A 104 -18.23 2.78 -17.73
CA THR A 104 -16.86 2.83 -17.24
C THR A 104 -16.48 1.57 -16.47
N CYS A 105 -15.22 1.18 -16.55
CA CYS A 105 -14.71 0.00 -15.87
C CYS A 105 -13.65 0.33 -14.81
N VAL A 106 -13.30 1.58 -14.63
CA VAL A 106 -12.28 2.03 -13.66
C VAL A 106 -12.72 3.34 -13.04
N GLU A 107 -12.61 3.43 -11.72
CA GLU A 107 -12.72 4.66 -10.97
C GLU A 107 -11.62 4.72 -9.90
N GLN A 108 -11.31 5.93 -9.43
CA GLN A 108 -10.25 6.15 -8.46
C GLN A 108 -10.82 6.24 -7.05
N LEU A 109 -10.28 5.42 -6.15
CA LEU A 109 -10.40 5.65 -4.71
C LEU A 109 -9.36 6.69 -4.31
N ASN A 110 -9.81 7.88 -3.92
CA ASN A 110 -8.93 8.94 -3.44
C ASN A 110 -8.64 8.73 -1.95
N ILE A 111 -7.38 8.49 -1.62
CA ILE A 111 -6.92 8.36 -0.24
C ILE A 111 -6.09 9.60 0.09
N ASP A 112 -6.55 10.38 1.05
CA ASP A 112 -5.87 11.57 1.54
C ASP A 112 -5.05 11.22 2.78
N PHE A 113 -3.73 11.40 2.71
CA PHE A 113 -2.82 11.16 3.82
C PHE A 113 -2.43 12.49 4.49
N ASP A 114 -2.33 12.46 5.81
CA ASP A 114 -1.66 13.49 6.61
C ASP A 114 -0.51 12.84 7.39
N LEU A 115 0.70 12.99 6.86
CA LEU A 115 1.88 12.30 7.37
C LEU A 115 2.65 13.11 8.42
N ARG A 116 2.10 14.22 8.89
CA ARG A 116 2.75 15.03 9.94
C ARG A 116 2.90 14.22 11.22
N GLY A 117 4.11 14.26 11.79
CA GLY A 117 4.42 13.61 13.05
C GLY A 117 4.48 12.09 13.01
N ILE A 118 4.36 11.47 11.83
CA ILE A 118 4.50 10.03 11.69
C ILE A 118 5.94 9.59 11.93
N ASN A 119 6.12 8.44 12.56
CA ASN A 119 7.46 7.84 12.70
C ASN A 119 7.88 7.23 11.34
N MET A 120 8.86 7.86 10.68
CA MET A 120 9.33 7.45 9.35
C MET A 120 10.10 6.13 9.33
N THR A 121 10.47 5.59 10.50
CA THR A 121 11.20 4.31 10.60
C THR A 121 10.28 3.10 10.67
N ASP A 122 9.01 3.29 10.99
CA ASP A 122 8.03 2.20 11.04
C ASP A 122 7.51 1.85 9.64
N LYS A 123 7.10 0.60 9.50
CA LYS A 123 6.56 0.07 8.24
C LYS A 123 5.03 0.17 8.24
N TRP A 124 4.51 1.33 7.93
CA TRP A 124 3.09 1.64 7.95
C TRP A 124 2.32 0.97 6.81
N VAL A 125 1.21 0.32 7.14
CA VAL A 125 0.32 -0.33 6.17
C VAL A 125 -1.12 0.10 6.40
N LEU A 126 -1.79 0.46 5.31
CA LEU A 126 -3.24 0.69 5.25
C LEU A 126 -3.92 -0.52 4.61
N PRO A 127 -4.59 -1.37 5.39
CA PRO A 127 -5.29 -2.55 4.87
C PRO A 127 -6.71 -2.19 4.45
N LEU A 128 -7.03 -2.34 3.17
CA LEU A 128 -8.34 -2.07 2.60
C LEU A 128 -8.98 -3.34 2.07
N THR A 129 -10.31 -3.39 2.11
CA THR A 129 -11.12 -4.43 1.49
C THR A 129 -12.31 -3.85 0.75
N ILE A 130 -12.69 -4.51 -0.35
CA ILE A 130 -14.00 -4.33 -0.97
C ILE A 130 -15.00 -5.12 -0.15
N VAL A 131 -16.09 -4.45 0.25
CA VAL A 131 -17.16 -5.04 1.06
C VAL A 131 -18.16 -5.72 0.15
N ASP A 132 -18.47 -6.98 0.43
CA ASP A 132 -19.51 -7.75 -0.22
C ASP A 132 -20.78 -7.79 0.64
N ASP A 133 -21.94 -7.68 -0.02
CA ASP A 133 -23.23 -7.91 0.58
C ASP A 133 -24.19 -8.50 -0.47
N ALA A 134 -25.10 -9.35 -0.04
CA ALA A 134 -26.09 -9.98 -0.92
C ALA A 134 -27.01 -8.97 -1.62
N SER A 135 -27.18 -7.78 -1.05
CA SER A 135 -27.99 -6.69 -1.60
C SER A 135 -27.28 -5.87 -2.67
N TYR A 136 -25.95 -6.01 -2.81
CA TYR A 136 -25.16 -5.26 -3.78
C TYR A 136 -25.24 -5.87 -5.18
N ASN A 137 -25.16 -5.03 -6.20
CA ASN A 137 -25.15 -5.44 -7.60
C ASN A 137 -23.76 -5.80 -8.15
N TYR A 138 -22.79 -5.99 -7.25
CA TYR A 138 -21.44 -6.42 -7.56
C TYR A 138 -20.97 -7.47 -6.54
N GLN A 139 -19.86 -8.08 -6.83
CA GLN A 139 -19.13 -8.96 -5.91
C GLN A 139 -17.65 -8.64 -5.96
N GLY A 140 -16.97 -8.64 -4.83
CA GLY A 140 -15.52 -8.58 -4.77
C GLY A 140 -14.90 -9.78 -5.48
N HIS A 141 -13.79 -9.56 -6.18
CA HIS A 141 -13.13 -10.62 -6.93
C HIS A 141 -12.74 -11.77 -5.99
N PRO A 142 -13.09 -13.03 -6.31
CA PRO A 142 -12.93 -14.17 -5.39
C PRO A 142 -11.47 -14.51 -5.10
N ARG A 143 -10.54 -14.11 -5.94
CA ARG A 143 -9.11 -14.27 -5.63
C ARG A 143 -8.71 -13.32 -4.50
N LYS A 144 -8.15 -13.90 -3.44
CA LYS A 144 -7.79 -13.22 -2.18
C LYS A 144 -7.09 -11.88 -2.36
N ASN A 145 -6.24 -11.75 -3.37
CA ASN A 145 -5.38 -10.59 -3.55
C ASN A 145 -5.98 -9.48 -4.42
N TYR A 146 -7.19 -9.67 -4.96
CA TYR A 146 -7.81 -8.67 -5.83
C TYR A 146 -8.85 -7.81 -5.11
N ALA A 147 -9.60 -8.39 -4.18
CA ALA A 147 -10.59 -7.66 -3.38
C ALA A 147 -9.99 -6.99 -2.13
N LYS A 148 -8.70 -7.20 -1.86
CA LYS A 148 -7.99 -6.63 -0.71
C LYS A 148 -6.73 -5.92 -1.17
N ALA A 149 -6.38 -4.83 -0.49
CA ALA A 149 -5.16 -4.09 -0.74
C ALA A 149 -4.45 -3.79 0.58
N LEU A 150 -3.23 -4.27 0.73
CA LEU A 150 -2.35 -3.94 1.84
C LEU A 150 -1.34 -2.89 1.35
N LEU A 151 -1.67 -1.62 1.51
CA LEU A 151 -0.86 -0.52 1.01
C LEU A 151 0.23 -0.16 2.01
N ARG A 152 1.48 -0.46 1.69
CA ARG A 152 2.62 0.01 2.45
C ARG A 152 2.94 1.44 2.05
N VAL A 153 2.71 2.38 2.97
CA VAL A 153 2.91 3.81 2.74
C VAL A 153 4.38 4.17 2.95
N ILE A 154 5.05 4.57 1.87
CA ILE A 154 6.46 4.97 1.88
C ILE A 154 6.58 6.43 1.51
N PRO A 155 6.81 7.32 2.48
CA PRO A 155 7.05 8.73 2.19
C PRO A 155 8.39 8.92 1.46
N PHE A 156 8.41 9.86 0.51
CA PHE A 156 9.65 10.25 -0.17
C PHE A 156 9.72 11.78 -0.37
N ASN A 157 10.90 12.29 -0.50
CA ASN A 157 11.20 13.65 -0.95
C ASN A 157 12.28 13.64 -2.03
N ASP A 158 12.73 14.81 -2.47
CA ASP A 158 13.72 14.91 -3.55
C ASP A 158 15.09 14.34 -3.18
N TYR A 159 15.34 14.13 -1.89
CA TYR A 159 16.59 13.55 -1.37
C TYR A 159 16.49 12.06 -1.08
N SER A 160 15.30 11.45 -1.20
CA SER A 160 15.11 10.01 -1.00
C SER A 160 15.59 9.24 -2.21
N GLY A 161 16.26 8.13 -2.00
CA GLY A 161 16.69 7.26 -3.09
C GLY A 161 17.90 6.41 -2.76
N SER A 162 18.35 5.66 -3.75
CA SER A 162 19.57 4.86 -3.67
C SER A 162 20.74 5.63 -4.28
N TYR A 163 21.78 5.79 -3.49
CA TYR A 163 22.98 6.51 -3.87
C TYR A 163 24.14 5.54 -4.04
N SER A 164 24.91 5.70 -5.11
CA SER A 164 26.18 5.00 -5.24
C SER A 164 27.19 5.59 -4.26
N THR A 165 27.77 4.73 -3.45
CA THR A 165 28.77 5.08 -2.46
C THR A 165 30.14 4.43 -2.74
N SER A 166 30.39 4.13 -4.02
CA SER A 166 31.62 3.44 -4.43
C SER A 166 32.91 4.18 -4.07
N THR A 167 32.80 5.50 -3.85
CA THR A 167 33.93 6.36 -3.41
C THR A 167 33.86 6.72 -1.93
N MET A 168 32.85 6.21 -1.20
CA MET A 168 32.70 6.52 0.21
C MET A 168 33.52 5.54 1.07
N GLU A 169 34.36 6.11 1.94
CA GLU A 169 35.12 5.37 2.93
C GLU A 169 34.60 5.71 4.32
N VAL A 170 34.27 4.70 5.11
CA VAL A 170 33.80 4.87 6.49
C VAL A 170 34.82 4.25 7.43
N TYR A 171 35.35 5.07 8.32
CA TYR A 171 36.29 4.62 9.35
C TYR A 171 35.59 4.51 10.71
N ILE A 172 35.80 3.40 11.39
CA ILE A 172 35.32 3.24 12.78
C ILE A 172 36.23 4.05 13.68
N ARG A 173 35.62 4.91 14.52
CA ARG A 173 36.32 5.63 15.54
C ARG A 173 36.31 4.83 16.85
N ASN A 174 37.48 4.52 17.33
CA ASN A 174 37.68 3.80 18.58
C ASN A 174 37.44 4.70 19.80
N ALA A 175 37.21 4.11 20.96
CA ALA A 175 36.99 4.83 22.23
C ALA A 175 38.16 5.74 22.63
N ASN A 176 39.38 5.43 22.18
CA ASN A 176 40.58 6.24 22.41
C ASN A 176 40.76 7.40 21.40
N GLY A 177 39.78 7.59 20.51
CA GLY A 177 39.80 8.64 19.49
C GLY A 177 40.57 8.32 18.22
N SER A 178 41.24 7.16 18.14
CA SER A 178 41.85 6.69 16.89
C SER A 178 40.81 6.14 15.91
N THR A 179 41.20 6.03 14.65
CA THR A 179 40.37 5.37 13.61
C THR A 179 41.02 4.07 13.19
N ASP A 180 40.22 3.10 12.75
CA ASP A 180 40.76 1.87 12.18
C ASP A 180 41.50 2.18 10.88
N ASN A 181 42.56 1.39 10.63
CA ASN A 181 43.40 1.57 9.44
C ASN A 181 42.75 1.07 8.14
N LYS A 182 41.59 0.40 8.24
CA LYS A 182 40.87 -0.10 7.08
C LYS A 182 39.46 0.48 7.05
N PRO A 183 39.09 1.21 6.00
CA PRO A 183 37.73 1.69 5.83
C PRO A 183 36.78 0.54 5.51
N MET A 184 35.54 0.65 6.00
CA MET A 184 34.45 -0.12 5.46
C MET A 184 33.99 0.53 4.17
N VAL A 185 33.98 -0.23 3.08
CA VAL A 185 33.50 0.21 1.77
C VAL A 185 32.14 -0.41 1.52
N THR A 186 31.21 0.37 1.04
CA THR A 186 29.87 -0.08 0.65
C THR A 186 29.51 0.51 -0.71
N ASN A 187 28.92 -0.31 -1.57
CA ASN A 187 28.66 0.10 -2.95
C ASN A 187 27.43 0.99 -3.11
N ASN A 188 26.41 0.80 -2.26
CA ASN A 188 25.16 1.56 -2.33
C ASN A 188 24.63 1.87 -0.95
N ARG A 189 23.96 3.02 -0.84
CA ARG A 189 23.17 3.42 0.35
C ARG A 189 21.82 3.96 -0.11
N THR A 190 20.81 3.67 0.67
CA THR A 190 19.46 4.19 0.44
C THR A 190 19.13 5.24 1.50
N ALA A 191 18.75 6.41 1.04
CA ALA A 191 18.27 7.49 1.91
C ALA A 191 16.75 7.46 1.98
N TYR A 192 16.24 7.60 3.17
CA TYR A 192 14.81 7.70 3.45
C TYR A 192 14.49 9.05 4.07
N VAL A 193 13.25 9.50 3.90
CA VAL A 193 12.76 10.68 4.60
C VAL A 193 12.72 10.39 6.10
N VAL A 194 13.31 11.28 6.89
CA VAL A 194 13.23 11.26 8.37
C VAL A 194 12.46 12.47 8.86
N ASP A 195 12.70 13.62 8.24
CA ASP A 195 12.03 14.90 8.50
C ASP A 195 12.11 15.76 7.25
N ASN A 196 11.31 16.85 7.21
CA ASN A 196 11.27 17.77 6.10
C ASN A 196 12.14 19.03 6.33
N ASN A 197 12.94 19.05 7.40
CA ASN A 197 13.89 20.14 7.71
C ASN A 197 15.26 19.89 7.08
#